data_ed4a4513c25b010bc17ab7c6ff74734a
#
_entry.id   ed4a4513c25b010bc17ab7c6ff74734a
#
_cell.length_a   1.000
_cell.length_b   1.000
_cell.length_c   1.000
_cell.angle_alpha   90.00
_cell.angle_beta   90.00
_cell.angle_gamma   90.00
#
_symmetry.space_group_name_H-M   'P 1'
#
loop_
_entity.id
_entity.type
_entity.pdbx_description
1 polymer ?
#
loop_
_entity_poly.entity_id
_entity_poly.type
_entity_poly.pdbx_seq_one_letter_code
_entity_poly.pdbx_strand_id
1 'polypeptide(L)'
;LVRLARLDDPRFAQAAEAARQSLLRDLPIRDQRDPEHPSPKRPAVRAAGLPARPAGRIDRSISDAVGLERLPGRLLVRAEGQPPVTDVCANEAYDGLGETHALFWTRFERDSIDGRGLPLDATVHYGRLYDNAFWDGERMVFGDGDGQVFNRFTISLSVIGHELTHGVTQFAANLAYRGQSGAINESMSDVFGSLVEQHAKGQGTAEASWLIGEGLFTDQVEGTALRSMKAPGTAYNDDVLGKDPQPDTMSGYIDTEDDNGGVHLHSGIPNRAFYLVADALGGNAWEAPGRIWYDALTGGSLRKTVDFAGFARTTEAAAATRYGDGSREHAAVVDAWAAVGLGTAVAQTPVPPPE
;
A
#
# COMPACT_ATOMS: atom_id res chain seq x y z
N LEU A 1 2.90 -15.30 4.81
CA LEU A 1 4.19 -15.77 5.37
C LEU A 1 4.02 -16.60 6.64
N VAL A 2 3.23 -16.18 7.66
CA VAL A 2 3.10 -16.90 8.95
C VAL A 2 2.67 -18.36 8.79
N ARG A 3 1.68 -18.63 7.94
CA ARG A 3 1.24 -20.00 7.66
C ARG A 3 2.32 -20.79 6.92
N LEU A 4 2.93 -20.19 5.89
CA LEU A 4 4.03 -20.79 5.14
C LEU A 4 5.22 -21.16 6.05
N ALA A 5 5.59 -20.27 6.97
CA ALA A 5 6.66 -20.51 7.96
C ALA A 5 6.40 -21.70 8.89
N ARG A 6 5.14 -22.09 9.08
CA ARG A 6 4.69 -23.21 9.93
C ARG A 6 4.40 -24.49 9.12
N LEU A 7 4.55 -24.44 7.79
CA LEU A 7 4.24 -25.57 6.93
C LEU A 7 5.27 -26.68 7.17
N ASP A 8 4.78 -27.90 7.42
CA ASP A 8 5.58 -29.12 7.58
C ASP A 8 5.34 -30.04 6.36
N ASP A 9 5.76 -29.56 5.19
CA ASP A 9 5.71 -30.31 3.94
C ASP A 9 7.12 -30.29 3.30
N PRO A 10 7.75 -31.47 3.12
CA PRO A 10 9.09 -31.54 2.54
C PRO A 10 9.22 -30.89 1.17
N ARG A 11 8.14 -30.82 0.39
CA ARG A 11 8.12 -30.16 -0.93
C ARG A 11 8.36 -28.67 -0.83
N PHE A 12 7.94 -28.03 0.28
CA PHE A 12 8.02 -26.61 0.54
C PHE A 12 8.99 -26.24 1.68
N ALA A 13 9.92 -27.14 2.03
CA ALA A 13 10.85 -26.91 3.13
C ALA A 13 11.72 -25.65 2.93
N GLN A 14 12.14 -25.36 1.69
CA GLN A 14 12.89 -24.14 1.36
C GLN A 14 12.01 -22.90 1.53
N ALA A 15 10.80 -22.89 1.00
CA ALA A 15 9.87 -21.77 1.12
C ALA A 15 9.46 -21.52 2.58
N ALA A 16 9.24 -22.57 3.37
CA ALA A 16 8.95 -22.45 4.80
C ALA A 16 10.11 -21.82 5.57
N GLU A 17 11.37 -22.19 5.25
CA GLU A 17 12.54 -21.56 5.86
C GLU A 17 12.72 -20.12 5.39
N ALA A 18 12.54 -19.83 4.11
CA ALA A 18 12.56 -18.48 3.54
C ALA A 18 11.54 -17.58 4.24
N ALA A 19 10.30 -18.07 4.44
CA ALA A 19 9.25 -17.35 5.14
C ALA A 19 9.62 -17.07 6.63
N ARG A 20 10.22 -18.05 7.34
CA ARG A 20 10.71 -17.83 8.71
C ARG A 20 11.76 -16.74 8.78
N GLN A 21 12.74 -16.78 7.87
CA GLN A 21 13.79 -15.77 7.81
C GLN A 21 13.24 -14.39 7.43
N SER A 22 12.31 -14.31 6.48
CA SER A 22 11.67 -13.06 6.09
C SER A 22 10.90 -12.44 7.25
N LEU A 23 10.12 -13.23 7.99
CA LEU A 23 9.40 -12.74 9.17
C LEU A 23 10.35 -12.19 10.24
N LEU A 24 11.50 -12.82 10.48
CA LEU A 24 12.49 -12.33 11.45
C LEU A 24 13.12 -10.99 10.99
N ARG A 25 13.37 -10.83 9.69
CA ARG A 25 13.92 -9.59 9.12
C ARG A 25 12.92 -8.45 9.16
N ASP A 26 11.62 -8.75 9.06
CA ASP A 26 10.55 -7.76 9.07
C ASP A 26 10.29 -7.15 10.46
N LEU A 27 10.65 -7.84 11.56
CA LEU A 27 10.41 -7.36 12.90
C LEU A 27 10.97 -5.95 13.17
N PRO A 28 12.25 -5.64 12.89
CA PRO A 28 12.78 -4.29 13.10
C PRO A 28 12.12 -3.23 12.24
N ILE A 29 11.64 -3.60 11.04
CA ILE A 29 10.99 -2.68 10.10
C ILE A 29 9.62 -2.30 10.64
N ARG A 30 8.88 -3.27 11.17
CA ARG A 30 7.56 -3.06 11.80
C ARG A 30 7.69 -2.17 13.05
N ASP A 31 8.71 -2.41 13.87
CA ASP A 31 8.99 -1.59 15.06
C ASP A 31 9.32 -0.13 14.70
N GLN A 32 10.04 0.10 13.59
CA GLN A 32 10.33 1.46 13.10
C GLN A 32 9.09 2.21 12.60
N ARG A 33 8.04 1.50 12.17
CA ARG A 33 6.76 2.10 11.78
C ARG A 33 5.87 2.41 12.99
N ASP A 34 6.24 1.98 14.19
CA ASP A 34 5.52 2.32 15.43
C ASP A 34 5.79 3.79 15.81
N PRO A 35 4.76 4.62 16.03
CA PRO A 35 4.91 6.02 16.42
C PRO A 35 5.57 6.22 17.80
N GLU A 36 5.57 5.22 18.67
CA GLU A 36 6.29 5.25 19.94
C GLU A 36 7.81 5.13 19.74
N HIS A 37 8.23 4.62 18.58
CA HIS A 37 9.62 4.60 18.12
C HIS A 37 9.74 5.50 16.86
N PRO A 38 9.75 6.82 17.03
CA PRO A 38 9.83 7.70 15.88
C PRO A 38 11.11 7.38 15.09
N SER A 39 10.94 6.86 13.88
CA SER A 39 12.03 6.86 12.91
C SER A 39 12.64 8.25 12.90
N PRO A 40 13.95 8.39 12.99
CA PRO A 40 14.55 9.70 12.93
C PRO A 40 14.03 10.36 11.64
N LYS A 41 13.28 11.46 11.80
CA LYS A 41 12.95 12.33 10.68
C LYS A 41 14.29 12.84 10.17
N ARG A 42 14.96 12.08 9.31
CA ARG A 42 16.05 12.65 8.54
C ARG A 42 15.40 13.69 7.63
N PRO A 43 15.69 14.98 7.82
CA PRO A 43 15.44 15.90 6.74
C PRO A 43 16.17 15.30 5.54
N ALA A 44 15.53 15.27 4.37
CA ALA A 44 16.24 15.00 3.13
C ALA A 44 17.42 15.95 3.10
N VAL A 45 18.60 15.46 3.49
CA VAL A 45 19.80 16.28 3.53
C VAL A 45 20.28 16.35 2.09
N ARG A 46 19.65 17.23 1.35
CA ARG A 46 20.32 17.77 0.18
C ARG A 46 21.63 18.35 0.67
N ALA A 47 22.73 17.87 0.09
CA ALA A 47 24.03 18.46 0.36
C ALA A 47 23.90 19.99 0.18
N ALA A 48 24.20 20.72 1.24
CA ALA A 48 24.11 22.17 1.26
C ALA A 48 24.95 22.72 0.08
N GLY A 49 24.32 23.47 -0.84
CA GLY A 49 25.01 24.07 -1.98
C GLY A 49 24.57 23.57 -3.36
N LEU A 50 23.75 22.52 -3.48
CA LEU A 50 23.19 22.15 -4.78
C LEU A 50 22.01 23.06 -5.15
N PRO A 51 21.90 23.49 -6.44
CA PRO A 51 20.76 24.29 -6.89
C PRO A 51 19.45 23.56 -6.66
N ALA A 52 18.38 24.33 -6.38
CA ALA A 52 17.05 23.73 -6.18
C ALA A 52 16.64 22.96 -7.43
N ARG A 53 16.23 21.70 -7.25
CA ARG A 53 15.68 20.89 -8.34
C ARG A 53 14.35 21.50 -8.80
N PRO A 54 14.07 21.58 -10.10
CA PRO A 54 12.74 21.95 -10.57
C PRO A 54 11.68 21.01 -9.99
N ALA A 55 10.55 21.57 -9.53
CA ALA A 55 9.44 20.78 -9.02
C ALA A 55 8.94 19.77 -10.07
N GLY A 56 8.55 18.60 -9.60
CA GLY A 56 8.07 17.52 -10.46
C GLY A 56 9.15 16.76 -11.25
N ARG A 57 10.42 17.13 -11.11
CA ARG A 57 11.51 16.37 -11.73
C ARG A 57 11.84 15.16 -10.85
N ILE A 58 11.70 13.97 -11.39
CA ILE A 58 12.08 12.72 -10.72
C ILE A 58 13.61 12.59 -10.61
N ASP A 59 14.07 11.88 -9.60
CA ASP A 59 15.48 11.52 -9.36
C ASP A 59 15.51 10.12 -8.73
N ARG A 60 15.99 9.13 -9.50
CA ARG A 60 15.98 7.71 -9.11
C ARG A 60 17.38 7.15 -9.07
N SER A 61 17.62 6.29 -8.07
CA SER A 61 18.83 5.47 -8.05
C SER A 61 18.51 4.04 -7.57
N ILE A 62 19.00 3.06 -8.32
CA ILE A 62 18.81 1.65 -8.04
C ILE A 62 20.16 1.03 -7.69
N SER A 63 20.24 0.46 -6.50
CA SER A 63 21.42 -0.24 -6.01
C SER A 63 21.15 -1.74 -5.89
N ASP A 64 22.20 -2.54 -6.06
CA ASP A 64 22.17 -3.99 -5.89
C ASP A 64 22.81 -4.39 -4.56
N ALA A 65 22.07 -5.11 -3.73
CA ALA A 65 22.57 -5.67 -2.46
C ALA A 65 23.40 -6.95 -2.65
N VAL A 66 23.35 -7.56 -3.85
CA VAL A 66 24.07 -8.80 -4.19
C VAL A 66 23.74 -9.96 -3.20
N GLY A 67 22.47 -10.06 -2.82
CA GLY A 67 21.99 -11.06 -1.87
C GLY A 67 22.41 -10.81 -0.41
N LEU A 68 22.91 -9.61 -0.08
CA LEU A 68 23.27 -9.22 1.27
C LEU A 68 22.18 -8.39 1.93
N GLU A 69 22.15 -8.39 3.26
CA GLU A 69 21.23 -7.58 4.09
C GLU A 69 21.87 -6.24 4.47
N ARG A 70 22.48 -5.57 3.49
CA ARG A 70 23.18 -4.29 3.71
C ARG A 70 22.65 -3.21 2.78
N LEU A 71 22.13 -2.13 3.34
CA LEU A 71 21.64 -0.97 2.63
C LEU A 71 22.70 0.15 2.53
N PRO A 72 22.72 0.91 1.44
CA PRO A 72 21.84 0.87 0.25
C PRO A 72 22.16 -0.22 -0.78
N GLY A 73 23.00 -1.17 -0.47
CA GLY A 73 23.56 -2.16 -1.38
C GLY A 73 25.05 -1.89 -1.68
N ARG A 74 25.65 -2.74 -2.49
CA ARG A 74 27.10 -2.66 -2.82
C ARG A 74 27.39 -1.87 -4.10
N LEU A 75 26.46 -1.90 -5.05
CA LEU A 75 26.66 -1.38 -6.40
C LEU A 75 25.48 -0.49 -6.78
N LEU A 76 25.77 0.73 -7.24
CA LEU A 76 24.79 1.52 -7.97
C LEU A 76 24.70 0.94 -9.39
N VAL A 77 23.53 0.40 -9.78
CA VAL A 77 23.34 -0.29 -11.06
C VAL A 77 22.59 0.54 -12.09
N ARG A 78 21.71 1.46 -11.66
CA ARG A 78 21.01 2.37 -12.57
C ARG A 78 20.66 3.67 -11.87
N ALA A 79 21.08 4.80 -12.43
CA ALA A 79 20.74 6.13 -11.95
C ALA A 79 19.76 6.83 -12.90
N GLU A 80 19.19 7.97 -12.46
CA GLU A 80 18.24 8.75 -13.25
C GLU A 80 18.79 9.09 -14.63
N GLY A 81 17.95 8.87 -15.67
CA GLY A 81 18.28 9.13 -17.07
C GLY A 81 19.20 8.09 -17.73
N GLN A 82 19.66 7.08 -17.02
CA GLN A 82 20.42 5.98 -17.62
C GLN A 82 19.52 5.00 -18.39
N PRO A 83 20.01 4.41 -19.50
CA PRO A 83 19.26 3.41 -20.24
C PRO A 83 19.02 2.14 -19.40
N PRO A 84 18.08 1.26 -19.82
CA PRO A 84 17.89 -0.03 -19.19
C PRO A 84 19.18 -0.85 -19.14
N VAL A 85 19.34 -1.59 -18.04
CA VAL A 85 20.46 -2.51 -17.82
C VAL A 85 20.01 -3.96 -18.08
N THR A 86 20.92 -4.93 -18.02
CA THR A 86 20.60 -6.35 -18.24
C THR A 86 19.78 -6.95 -17.09
N ASP A 87 19.87 -6.36 -15.90
CA ASP A 87 19.16 -6.79 -14.72
C ASP A 87 17.68 -6.35 -14.79
N VAL A 88 16.79 -7.32 -14.83
CA VAL A 88 15.35 -7.08 -14.94
C VAL A 88 14.77 -6.46 -13.66
N CYS A 89 15.25 -6.88 -12.46
CA CYS A 89 14.80 -6.34 -11.19
C CYS A 89 15.13 -4.86 -11.05
N ALA A 90 16.34 -4.45 -11.48
CA ALA A 90 16.74 -3.05 -11.48
C ALA A 90 15.89 -2.20 -12.43
N ASN A 91 15.50 -2.74 -13.59
CA ASN A 91 14.64 -2.04 -14.53
C ASN A 91 13.20 -1.91 -14.01
N GLU A 92 12.63 -3.00 -13.51
CA GLU A 92 11.28 -3.01 -12.92
C GLU A 92 11.18 -2.03 -11.73
N ALA A 93 12.16 -2.05 -10.82
CA ALA A 93 12.22 -1.10 -9.70
C ALA A 93 12.30 0.35 -10.21
N TYR A 94 13.20 0.63 -11.16
CA TYR A 94 13.36 1.97 -11.74
C TYR A 94 12.06 2.46 -12.40
N ASP A 95 11.40 1.63 -13.17
CA ASP A 95 10.17 1.99 -13.88
C ASP A 95 9.01 2.17 -12.87
N GLY A 96 8.87 1.27 -11.89
CA GLY A 96 7.84 1.35 -10.85
C GLY A 96 7.95 2.58 -9.94
N LEU A 97 9.18 2.99 -9.57
CA LEU A 97 9.42 4.28 -8.92
C LEU A 97 8.95 5.44 -9.80
N GLY A 98 9.18 5.34 -11.12
CA GLY A 98 8.78 6.33 -12.10
C GLY A 98 7.27 6.47 -12.21
N GLU A 99 6.55 5.36 -12.34
CA GLU A 99 5.09 5.34 -12.44
C GLU A 99 4.43 5.86 -11.17
N THR A 100 4.98 5.50 -10.00
CA THR A 100 4.48 6.02 -8.72
C THR A 100 4.65 7.54 -8.64
N HIS A 101 5.83 8.06 -8.98
CA HIS A 101 6.06 9.50 -9.03
C HIS A 101 5.12 10.18 -10.03
N ALA A 102 4.92 9.59 -11.22
CA ALA A 102 4.07 10.14 -12.27
C ALA A 102 2.61 10.28 -11.81
N LEU A 103 2.04 9.26 -11.12
CA LEU A 103 0.70 9.36 -10.54
C LEU A 103 0.63 10.53 -9.55
N PHE A 104 1.51 10.54 -8.53
CA PHE A 104 1.46 11.54 -7.46
C PHE A 104 1.68 12.96 -7.99
N TRP A 105 2.59 13.15 -8.94
CA TRP A 105 2.82 14.46 -9.55
C TRP A 105 1.67 14.91 -10.45
N THR A 106 1.24 14.07 -11.39
CA THR A 106 0.30 14.50 -12.43
C THR A 106 -1.14 14.57 -11.95
N ARG A 107 -1.52 13.75 -10.94
CA ARG A 107 -2.90 13.67 -10.45
C ARG A 107 -3.10 14.38 -9.11
N PHE A 108 -2.07 14.46 -8.28
CA PHE A 108 -2.17 15.02 -6.93
C PHE A 108 -1.27 16.22 -6.70
N GLU A 109 -0.48 16.63 -7.69
CA GLU A 109 0.47 17.77 -7.61
C GLU A 109 1.50 17.59 -6.46
N ARG A 110 1.77 16.33 -6.11
CA ARG A 110 2.71 15.98 -5.06
C ARG A 110 4.10 15.69 -5.65
N ASP A 111 5.06 16.52 -5.28
CA ASP A 111 6.45 16.34 -5.72
C ASP A 111 7.15 15.28 -4.88
N SER A 112 7.12 14.03 -5.37
CA SER A 112 7.70 12.85 -4.71
C SER A 112 7.00 12.47 -3.37
N ILE A 113 7.63 11.55 -2.63
CA ILE A 113 7.07 10.92 -1.42
C ILE A 113 6.85 11.93 -0.29
N ASP A 114 7.77 12.86 -0.11
CA ASP A 114 7.71 13.88 0.94
C ASP A 114 6.94 15.16 0.52
N GLY A 115 6.52 15.26 -0.74
CA GLY A 115 5.92 16.46 -1.33
C GLY A 115 6.92 17.59 -1.61
N ARG A 116 8.24 17.31 -1.57
CA ARG A 116 9.31 18.29 -1.72
C ARG A 116 10.42 17.82 -2.64
N GLY A 117 10.19 16.74 -3.38
CA GLY A 117 11.13 16.21 -4.34
C GLY A 117 12.19 15.30 -3.73
N LEU A 118 11.83 14.47 -2.74
CA LEU A 118 12.72 13.44 -2.21
C LEU A 118 13.23 12.55 -3.36
N PRO A 119 14.55 12.31 -3.49
CA PRO A 119 15.06 11.29 -4.40
C PRO A 119 14.46 9.92 -4.10
N LEU A 120 14.16 9.15 -5.13
CA LEU A 120 13.60 7.82 -5.01
C LEU A 120 14.71 6.78 -5.17
N ASP A 121 15.21 6.33 -4.04
CA ASP A 121 16.23 5.28 -3.99
C ASP A 121 15.60 3.92 -3.82
N ALA A 122 16.16 2.90 -4.49
CA ALA A 122 15.77 1.52 -4.31
C ALA A 122 16.98 0.59 -4.20
N THR A 123 16.79 -0.51 -3.48
CA THR A 123 17.74 -1.62 -3.39
C THR A 123 17.06 -2.89 -3.85
N VAL A 124 17.64 -3.56 -4.85
CA VAL A 124 17.20 -4.87 -5.35
C VAL A 124 18.12 -5.98 -4.83
N HIS A 125 17.69 -7.22 -4.96
CA HIS A 125 18.42 -8.42 -4.51
C HIS A 125 18.82 -8.36 -3.04
N TYR A 126 17.91 -7.84 -2.20
CA TYR A 126 18.13 -7.76 -0.76
C TYR A 126 17.92 -9.10 -0.09
N GLY A 127 18.94 -9.56 0.64
CA GLY A 127 18.91 -10.86 1.32
C GLY A 127 18.90 -12.04 0.34
N ARG A 128 18.91 -13.25 0.87
CA ARG A 128 18.73 -14.47 0.08
C ARG A 128 17.36 -15.03 0.35
N LEU A 129 16.61 -15.39 -0.70
CA LEU A 129 15.25 -15.93 -0.60
C LEU A 129 14.37 -15.06 0.30
N TYR A 130 14.43 -13.75 0.10
CA TYR A 130 13.66 -12.82 0.90
C TYR A 130 12.29 -12.57 0.27
N ASP A 131 11.25 -13.03 0.96
CA ASP A 131 9.87 -13.03 0.50
C ASP A 131 9.13 -11.75 0.90
N ASN A 132 9.72 -10.59 0.60
CA ASN A 132 9.08 -9.32 0.89
C ASN A 132 9.69 -8.16 0.06
N ALA A 133 8.96 -7.04 0.05
CA ALA A 133 9.44 -5.71 -0.26
C ALA A 133 9.03 -4.76 0.86
N PHE A 134 9.77 -3.68 1.08
CA PHE A 134 9.42 -2.71 2.11
C PHE A 134 10.00 -1.32 1.85
N TRP A 135 9.30 -0.30 2.37
CA TRP A 135 9.82 1.03 2.58
C TRP A 135 10.52 1.10 3.94
N ASP A 136 11.83 1.44 3.98
CA ASP A 136 12.62 1.51 5.23
C ASP A 136 12.58 2.88 5.92
N GLY A 137 11.79 3.82 5.39
CA GLY A 137 11.74 5.21 5.85
C GLY A 137 12.56 6.19 4.98
N GLU A 138 13.44 5.67 4.12
CA GLU A 138 14.31 6.44 3.23
C GLU A 138 14.31 5.92 1.78
N ARG A 139 14.12 4.60 1.58
CA ARG A 139 14.21 3.92 0.26
C ARG A 139 13.32 2.70 0.18
N MET A 140 13.15 2.24 -1.04
CA MET A 140 12.55 0.95 -1.32
C MET A 140 13.55 -0.18 -1.22
N VAL A 141 13.14 -1.34 -0.71
CA VAL A 141 13.96 -2.55 -0.63
C VAL A 141 13.16 -3.73 -1.16
N PHE A 142 13.77 -4.50 -2.07
CA PHE A 142 13.11 -5.61 -2.75
C PHE A 142 13.89 -6.91 -2.58
N GLY A 143 13.19 -7.95 -2.14
CA GLY A 143 13.63 -9.34 -2.21
C GLY A 143 13.32 -10.00 -3.56
N ASP A 144 14.02 -11.09 -3.83
CA ASP A 144 13.84 -11.85 -5.07
C ASP A 144 12.77 -12.95 -4.96
N GLY A 145 12.21 -13.12 -3.76
CA GLY A 145 11.34 -14.25 -3.45
C GLY A 145 12.12 -15.56 -3.27
N ASP A 146 11.41 -16.60 -2.84
CA ASP A 146 11.98 -17.94 -2.67
C ASP A 146 12.02 -18.75 -4.00
N GLY A 147 11.34 -18.27 -5.04
CA GLY A 147 11.22 -18.93 -6.35
C GLY A 147 10.33 -20.17 -6.34
N GLN A 148 9.74 -20.53 -5.21
CA GLN A 148 8.85 -21.67 -5.05
C GLN A 148 7.39 -21.25 -4.79
N VAL A 149 7.18 -20.28 -3.89
CA VAL A 149 5.87 -19.68 -3.59
C VAL A 149 5.82 -18.27 -4.16
N PHE A 150 6.88 -17.50 -4.00
CA PHE A 150 6.97 -16.12 -4.44
C PHE A 150 8.00 -15.90 -5.54
N ASN A 151 7.60 -15.15 -6.55
CA ASN A 151 8.49 -14.53 -7.53
C ASN A 151 9.17 -13.29 -6.93
N ARG A 152 10.08 -12.66 -7.69
CA ARG A 152 10.71 -11.38 -7.32
C ARG A 152 9.67 -10.29 -7.07
N PHE A 153 9.84 -9.50 -6.03
CA PHE A 153 8.86 -8.49 -5.61
C PHE A 153 8.82 -7.24 -6.49
N THR A 154 9.81 -7.02 -7.33
CA THR A 154 9.83 -5.94 -8.33
C THR A 154 8.83 -6.12 -9.47
N ILE A 155 8.29 -7.33 -9.68
CA ILE A 155 7.37 -7.63 -10.79
C ILE A 155 6.02 -6.92 -10.66
N SER A 156 5.61 -6.59 -9.43
CA SER A 156 4.28 -6.04 -9.16
C SER A 156 4.32 -4.52 -8.96
N LEU A 157 3.76 -3.79 -9.92
CA LEU A 157 3.67 -2.34 -9.86
C LEU A 157 2.78 -1.87 -8.69
N SER A 158 1.69 -2.60 -8.40
CA SER A 158 0.84 -2.28 -7.26
C SER A 158 1.55 -2.43 -5.92
N VAL A 159 2.51 -3.37 -5.79
CA VAL A 159 3.34 -3.51 -4.59
C VAL A 159 4.37 -2.38 -4.48
N ILE A 160 5.01 -2.01 -5.58
CA ILE A 160 5.95 -0.86 -5.57
C ILE A 160 5.22 0.43 -5.15
N GLY A 161 4.04 0.68 -5.73
CA GLY A 161 3.20 1.81 -5.35
C GLY A 161 2.71 1.76 -3.90
N HIS A 162 2.35 0.56 -3.40
CA HIS A 162 1.96 0.32 -2.02
C HIS A 162 3.07 0.74 -1.04
N GLU A 163 4.27 0.21 -1.22
CA GLU A 163 5.38 0.49 -0.31
C GLU A 163 5.79 1.97 -0.33
N LEU A 164 5.84 2.60 -1.51
CA LEU A 164 6.10 4.03 -1.60
C LEU A 164 5.00 4.88 -0.94
N THR A 165 3.77 4.39 -0.91
CA THR A 165 2.66 5.08 -0.24
C THR A 165 2.77 5.03 1.28
N HIS A 166 3.43 4.02 1.88
CA HIS A 166 3.83 4.10 3.28
C HIS A 166 4.69 5.33 3.56
N GLY A 167 5.61 5.64 2.65
CA GLY A 167 6.39 6.88 2.70
C GLY A 167 5.50 8.13 2.60
N VAL A 168 4.55 8.16 1.66
CA VAL A 168 3.58 9.28 1.56
C VAL A 168 2.81 9.45 2.87
N THR A 169 2.30 8.36 3.45
CA THR A 169 1.58 8.36 4.74
C THR A 169 2.47 8.86 5.88
N GLN A 170 3.74 8.44 5.92
CA GLN A 170 4.73 8.88 6.90
C GLN A 170 4.94 10.40 6.87
N PHE A 171 5.03 11.00 5.68
CA PHE A 171 5.22 12.45 5.51
C PHE A 171 3.92 13.27 5.55
N ALA A 172 2.75 12.61 5.57
CA ALA A 172 1.44 13.24 5.67
C ALA A 172 0.82 13.03 7.06
N ALA A 173 -0.12 12.09 7.20
CA ALA A 173 -0.83 11.85 8.44
C ALA A 173 0.00 11.10 9.50
N ASN A 174 1.06 10.40 9.09
CA ASN A 174 1.93 9.61 9.97
C ASN A 174 1.13 8.67 10.89
N LEU A 175 0.26 7.85 10.27
CA LEU A 175 -0.63 6.93 10.97
C LEU A 175 0.14 5.90 11.79
N ALA A 176 -0.33 5.63 13.01
CA ALA A 176 0.19 4.58 13.88
C ALA A 176 0.04 3.21 13.20
N TYR A 177 1.11 2.42 13.17
CA TYR A 177 1.11 1.12 12.49
C TYR A 177 0.66 0.00 13.44
N ARG A 178 -0.56 0.19 14.02
CA ARG A 178 -1.18 -0.78 14.93
C ARG A 178 -2.71 -0.69 14.86
N GLY A 179 -3.40 -1.84 14.96
CA GLY A 179 -4.84 -1.94 14.98
C GLY A 179 -5.51 -1.25 13.80
N GLN A 180 -6.63 -0.56 14.02
CA GLN A 180 -7.38 0.06 12.93
C GLN A 180 -6.60 1.18 12.22
N SER A 181 -5.80 1.99 12.93
CA SER A 181 -4.98 3.01 12.27
C SER A 181 -3.90 2.39 11.37
N GLY A 182 -3.31 1.26 11.78
CA GLY A 182 -2.39 0.48 10.95
C GLY A 182 -3.09 -0.14 9.75
N ALA A 183 -4.30 -0.66 9.92
CA ALA A 183 -5.10 -1.19 8.82
C ALA A 183 -5.51 -0.10 7.80
N ILE A 184 -5.75 1.13 8.26
CA ILE A 184 -5.95 2.29 7.38
C ILE A 184 -4.66 2.62 6.63
N ASN A 185 -3.50 2.58 7.31
CA ASN A 185 -2.20 2.80 6.67
C ASN A 185 -1.96 1.78 5.55
N GLU A 186 -2.23 0.50 5.79
CA GLU A 186 -2.18 -0.57 4.79
C GLU A 186 -3.16 -0.33 3.64
N SER A 187 -4.40 0.02 3.95
CA SER A 187 -5.41 0.31 2.94
C SER A 187 -5.04 1.53 2.08
N MET A 188 -4.52 2.60 2.66
CA MET A 188 -4.03 3.74 1.88
C MET A 188 -2.92 3.32 0.93
N SER A 189 -2.02 2.43 1.37
CA SER A 189 -0.97 1.87 0.53
C SER A 189 -1.54 0.99 -0.59
N ASP A 190 -2.52 0.14 -0.32
CA ASP A 190 -3.21 -0.66 -1.34
C ASP A 190 -3.98 0.21 -2.33
N VAL A 191 -4.71 1.22 -1.85
CA VAL A 191 -5.45 2.17 -2.70
C VAL A 191 -4.50 2.84 -3.69
N PHE A 192 -3.46 3.51 -3.22
CA PHE A 192 -2.56 4.22 -4.12
C PHE A 192 -1.68 3.28 -4.94
N GLY A 193 -1.32 2.09 -4.43
CA GLY A 193 -0.67 1.04 -5.20
C GLY A 193 -1.52 0.59 -6.40
N SER A 194 -2.81 0.34 -6.17
CA SER A 194 -3.77 0.05 -7.24
C SER A 194 -3.93 1.21 -8.22
N LEU A 195 -3.99 2.46 -7.73
CA LEU A 195 -4.08 3.64 -8.59
C LEU A 195 -2.83 3.85 -9.45
N VAL A 196 -1.63 3.56 -8.93
CA VAL A 196 -0.38 3.59 -9.70
C VAL A 196 -0.47 2.61 -10.87
N GLU A 197 -0.88 1.39 -10.61
CA GLU A 197 -1.00 0.36 -11.63
C GLU A 197 -2.07 0.72 -12.68
N GLN A 198 -3.26 1.14 -12.25
CA GLN A 198 -4.33 1.57 -13.13
C GLN A 198 -3.89 2.75 -14.02
N HIS A 199 -3.24 3.76 -13.42
CA HIS A 199 -2.75 4.93 -14.14
C HIS A 199 -1.70 4.57 -15.20
N ALA A 200 -0.72 3.73 -14.84
CA ALA A 200 0.31 3.27 -15.76
C ALA A 200 -0.25 2.44 -16.93
N LYS A 201 -1.28 1.63 -16.65
CA LYS A 201 -1.97 0.81 -17.66
C LYS A 201 -3.07 1.56 -18.42
N GLY A 202 -3.43 2.78 -18.00
CA GLY A 202 -4.54 3.56 -18.58
C GLY A 202 -5.92 2.91 -18.37
N GLN A 203 -6.12 2.18 -17.27
CA GLN A 203 -7.32 1.40 -16.98
C GLN A 203 -8.32 2.21 -16.16
N GLY A 204 -9.56 2.29 -16.61
CA GLY A 204 -10.67 2.78 -15.79
C GLY A 204 -11.12 1.75 -14.74
N THR A 205 -12.04 2.15 -13.87
CA THR A 205 -12.56 1.33 -12.76
C THR A 205 -13.13 -0.02 -13.20
N ALA A 206 -13.79 -0.08 -14.37
CA ALA A 206 -14.38 -1.30 -14.90
C ALA A 206 -13.35 -2.28 -15.50
N GLU A 207 -12.18 -1.79 -15.88
CA GLU A 207 -11.12 -2.56 -16.55
C GLU A 207 -10.06 -3.05 -15.56
N ALA A 208 -9.93 -2.37 -14.43
CA ALA A 208 -8.93 -2.69 -13.41
C ALA A 208 -9.21 -4.04 -12.74
N SER A 209 -8.14 -4.78 -12.45
CA SER A 209 -8.24 -6.07 -11.73
C SER A 209 -8.63 -5.89 -10.26
N TRP A 210 -8.29 -4.76 -9.66
CA TRP A 210 -8.43 -4.48 -8.23
C TRP A 210 -7.67 -5.47 -7.34
N LEU A 211 -6.61 -6.07 -7.89
CA LEU A 211 -5.73 -6.99 -7.22
C LEU A 211 -4.45 -6.27 -6.77
N ILE A 212 -3.94 -6.65 -5.61
CA ILE A 212 -2.65 -6.18 -5.09
C ILE A 212 -1.67 -7.34 -5.11
N GLY A 213 -0.54 -7.15 -5.78
CA GLY A 213 0.49 -8.18 -5.88
C GLY A 213 0.17 -9.24 -6.94
N GLU A 214 -0.54 -8.90 -8.01
CA GLU A 214 -0.74 -9.79 -9.15
C GLU A 214 0.61 -10.18 -9.77
N GLY A 215 0.79 -11.47 -10.07
CA GLY A 215 2.03 -12.04 -10.60
C GLY A 215 3.11 -12.37 -9.55
N LEU A 216 2.90 -12.07 -8.27
CA LEU A 216 3.85 -12.43 -7.22
C LEU A 216 3.88 -13.93 -6.90
N PHE A 217 2.76 -14.63 -7.04
CA PHE A 217 2.75 -16.08 -6.85
C PHE A 217 3.37 -16.80 -8.04
N THR A 218 4.08 -17.90 -7.76
CA THR A 218 4.50 -18.85 -8.79
C THR A 218 3.34 -19.73 -9.20
N ASP A 219 3.51 -20.51 -10.27
CA ASP A 219 2.49 -21.50 -10.75
C ASP A 219 2.23 -22.63 -9.75
N GLN A 220 3.00 -22.72 -8.64
CA GLN A 220 2.80 -23.71 -7.59
C GLN A 220 1.73 -23.31 -6.55
N VAL A 221 1.22 -22.10 -6.65
CA VAL A 221 0.21 -21.54 -5.73
C VAL A 221 -1.09 -21.28 -6.45
N GLU A 222 -2.20 -21.78 -5.91
CA GLU A 222 -3.55 -21.49 -6.39
C GLU A 222 -4.02 -20.14 -5.84
N GLY A 223 -3.58 -19.07 -6.51
CA GLY A 223 -3.92 -17.69 -6.14
C GLY A 223 -3.55 -16.71 -7.25
N THR A 224 -4.30 -15.63 -7.37
CA THR A 224 -4.05 -14.60 -8.39
C THR A 224 -3.21 -13.45 -7.86
N ALA A 225 -3.30 -13.13 -6.58
CA ALA A 225 -2.66 -11.98 -5.96
C ALA A 225 -2.59 -12.12 -4.44
N LEU A 226 -1.90 -11.20 -3.77
CA LEU A 226 -1.84 -11.14 -2.31
C LEU A 226 -3.19 -10.74 -1.70
N ARG A 227 -3.91 -9.78 -2.30
CA ARG A 227 -5.19 -9.23 -1.82
C ARG A 227 -6.09 -8.84 -2.98
N SER A 228 -7.40 -8.80 -2.72
CA SER A 228 -8.40 -8.26 -3.63
C SER A 228 -9.14 -7.11 -2.95
N MET A 229 -9.06 -5.90 -3.51
CA MET A 229 -9.83 -4.75 -3.03
C MET A 229 -11.32 -4.87 -3.36
N LYS A 230 -11.62 -5.48 -4.51
CA LYS A 230 -12.98 -5.72 -4.99
C LYS A 230 -13.71 -6.76 -4.14
N ALA A 231 -13.02 -7.79 -3.72
CA ALA A 231 -13.60 -8.90 -2.95
C ALA A 231 -12.59 -9.43 -1.93
N PRO A 232 -12.34 -8.70 -0.82
CA PRO A 232 -11.45 -9.18 0.23
C PRO A 232 -11.82 -10.60 0.69
N GLY A 233 -10.82 -11.43 0.96
CA GLY A 233 -11.03 -12.85 1.31
C GLY A 233 -11.10 -13.81 0.12
N THR A 234 -10.80 -13.34 -1.11
CA THR A 234 -10.91 -14.16 -2.33
C THR A 234 -9.67 -14.17 -3.22
N ALA A 235 -8.59 -13.49 -2.84
CA ALA A 235 -7.40 -13.38 -3.69
C ALA A 235 -6.68 -14.72 -3.91
N TYR A 236 -6.72 -15.62 -2.94
CA TYR A 236 -6.18 -16.98 -3.03
C TYR A 236 -6.96 -17.95 -2.15
N ASN A 237 -6.95 -19.23 -2.54
CA ASN A 237 -7.42 -20.35 -1.73
C ASN A 237 -6.58 -21.58 -2.11
N ASP A 238 -5.54 -21.83 -1.34
CA ASP A 238 -4.42 -22.69 -1.68
C ASP A 238 -4.03 -23.60 -0.51
N ASP A 239 -3.55 -24.81 -0.78
CA ASP A 239 -3.16 -25.76 0.25
C ASP A 239 -1.97 -25.27 1.10
N VAL A 240 -1.05 -24.50 0.50
CA VAL A 240 0.16 -23.96 1.14
C VAL A 240 -0.16 -22.71 1.95
N LEU A 241 -0.82 -21.73 1.32
CA LEU A 241 -1.11 -20.43 1.91
C LEU A 241 -2.43 -20.42 2.71
N GLY A 242 -3.34 -21.32 2.43
CA GLY A 242 -4.68 -21.33 2.95
C GLY A 242 -5.61 -20.42 2.16
N LYS A 243 -6.74 -20.08 2.77
CA LYS A 243 -7.68 -19.11 2.23
C LYS A 243 -7.27 -17.70 2.65
N ASP A 244 -7.42 -16.74 1.75
CA ASP A 244 -7.29 -15.31 2.07
C ASP A 244 -8.19 -14.96 3.27
N PRO A 245 -7.60 -14.48 4.40
CA PRO A 245 -8.34 -14.27 5.64
C PRO A 245 -9.01 -12.89 5.74
N GLN A 246 -8.82 -12.00 4.75
CA GLN A 246 -9.29 -10.61 4.86
C GLN A 246 -10.83 -10.53 4.93
N PRO A 247 -11.40 -9.82 5.93
CA PRO A 247 -12.81 -9.49 5.95
C PRO A 247 -13.11 -8.34 4.97
N ASP A 248 -14.30 -8.40 4.37
CA ASP A 248 -14.81 -7.35 3.47
C ASP A 248 -15.73 -6.33 4.18
N THR A 249 -16.15 -6.64 5.43
CA THR A 249 -17.05 -5.82 6.24
C THR A 249 -16.69 -5.88 7.72
N MET A 250 -17.22 -4.95 8.51
CA MET A 250 -17.05 -4.93 9.97
C MET A 250 -17.62 -6.16 10.70
N SER A 251 -18.55 -6.89 10.09
CA SER A 251 -19.06 -8.13 10.67
C SER A 251 -18.02 -9.24 10.76
N GLY A 252 -16.98 -9.18 9.91
CA GLY A 252 -15.84 -10.09 9.92
C GLY A 252 -14.63 -9.57 10.69
N TYR A 253 -14.72 -8.38 11.30
CA TYR A 253 -13.63 -7.83 12.13
C TYR A 253 -13.41 -8.72 13.36
N ILE A 254 -12.16 -9.05 13.63
CA ILE A 254 -11.76 -9.81 14.82
C ILE A 254 -10.75 -9.01 15.63
N ASP A 255 -10.81 -9.09 16.95
CA ASP A 255 -9.78 -8.54 17.81
C ASP A 255 -8.61 -9.52 17.89
N THR A 256 -7.39 -9.04 17.59
CA THR A 256 -6.18 -9.87 17.56
C THR A 256 -4.96 -9.05 17.93
N GLU A 257 -3.99 -9.68 18.59
CA GLU A 257 -2.66 -9.10 18.83
C GLU A 257 -1.66 -9.45 17.72
N ASP A 258 -1.96 -10.47 16.91
CA ASP A 258 -1.12 -10.85 15.78
C ASP A 258 -1.07 -9.73 14.74
N ASP A 259 0.06 -9.64 14.00
CA ASP A 259 0.22 -8.69 12.90
C ASP A 259 -0.06 -7.23 13.31
N ASN A 260 0.49 -6.80 14.44
CA ASN A 260 0.29 -5.46 15.02
C ASN A 260 -1.21 -5.10 15.23
N GLY A 261 -2.02 -6.06 15.63
CA GLY A 261 -3.47 -5.89 15.76
C GLY A 261 -4.20 -6.09 14.43
N GLY A 262 -3.68 -6.96 13.55
CA GLY A 262 -4.30 -7.37 12.30
C GLY A 262 -4.26 -6.31 11.20
N VAL A 263 -3.16 -5.55 11.08
CA VAL A 263 -3.09 -4.43 10.12
C VAL A 263 -3.30 -4.87 8.67
N HIS A 264 -2.67 -5.97 8.24
CA HIS A 264 -2.87 -6.53 6.90
C HIS A 264 -4.19 -7.29 6.77
N LEU A 265 -4.71 -7.83 7.87
CA LEU A 265 -5.97 -8.54 7.88
C LEU A 265 -7.14 -7.58 7.67
N HIS A 266 -7.21 -6.53 8.48
CA HIS A 266 -8.36 -5.63 8.51
C HIS A 266 -8.34 -4.53 7.44
N SER A 267 -7.22 -4.37 6.69
CA SER A 267 -7.15 -3.45 5.56
C SER A 267 -8.15 -3.78 4.45
N GLY A 268 -8.66 -5.02 4.39
CA GLY A 268 -9.71 -5.42 3.47
C GLY A 268 -10.99 -4.59 3.59
N ILE A 269 -11.39 -4.18 4.80
CA ILE A 269 -12.60 -3.40 5.05
C ILE A 269 -12.54 -2.01 4.39
N PRO A 270 -11.55 -1.14 4.65
CA PRO A 270 -11.42 0.14 3.96
C PRO A 270 -11.03 0.00 2.48
N ASN A 271 -10.33 -1.07 2.06
CA ASN A 271 -10.10 -1.37 0.65
C ASN A 271 -11.42 -1.58 -0.09
N ARG A 272 -12.32 -2.36 0.50
CA ARG A 272 -13.65 -2.59 -0.05
C ARG A 272 -14.45 -1.30 -0.15
N ALA A 273 -14.39 -0.43 0.86
CA ALA A 273 -15.05 0.87 0.83
C ALA A 273 -14.55 1.73 -0.34
N PHE A 274 -13.22 1.82 -0.55
CA PHE A 274 -12.66 2.55 -1.69
C PHE A 274 -13.13 1.98 -3.03
N TYR A 275 -13.08 0.64 -3.20
CA TYR A 275 -13.55 0.00 -4.42
C TYR A 275 -15.01 0.36 -4.71
N LEU A 276 -15.89 0.31 -3.71
CA LEU A 276 -17.31 0.63 -3.87
C LEU A 276 -17.53 2.09 -4.31
N VAL A 277 -16.77 3.04 -3.77
CA VAL A 277 -16.80 4.44 -4.24
C VAL A 277 -16.37 4.52 -5.70
N ALA A 278 -15.27 3.87 -6.07
CA ALA A 278 -14.76 3.90 -7.42
C ALA A 278 -15.74 3.26 -8.41
N ASP A 279 -16.32 2.13 -8.06
CA ASP A 279 -17.32 1.42 -8.87
C ASP A 279 -18.60 2.27 -9.08
N ALA A 280 -19.11 2.89 -8.01
CA ALA A 280 -20.29 3.76 -8.07
C ALA A 280 -20.07 5.01 -8.95
N LEU A 281 -18.86 5.59 -8.88
CA LEU A 281 -18.55 6.80 -9.65
C LEU A 281 -18.12 6.49 -11.08
N GLY A 282 -17.51 5.32 -11.34
CA GLY A 282 -17.00 4.95 -12.65
C GLY A 282 -15.83 5.84 -13.11
N GLY A 283 -15.46 5.73 -14.36
CA GLY A 283 -14.36 6.50 -14.93
C GLY A 283 -13.01 6.05 -14.39
N ASN A 284 -12.11 6.99 -14.06
CA ASN A 284 -10.79 6.70 -13.54
C ASN A 284 -10.77 6.83 -12.01
N ALA A 285 -10.35 5.78 -11.32
CA ALA A 285 -10.34 5.76 -9.86
C ALA A 285 -9.37 6.79 -9.24
N TRP A 286 -8.33 7.22 -9.95
CA TRP A 286 -7.41 8.29 -9.51
C TRP A 286 -8.01 9.71 -9.62
N GLU A 287 -9.19 9.87 -10.22
CA GLU A 287 -9.90 11.17 -10.28
C GLU A 287 -10.66 11.39 -8.97
N ALA A 288 -12.00 11.39 -9.00
CA ALA A 288 -12.78 11.73 -7.80
C ALA A 288 -12.52 10.79 -6.62
N PRO A 289 -12.54 9.45 -6.74
CA PRO A 289 -12.27 8.56 -5.61
C PRO A 289 -10.88 8.79 -5.01
N GLY A 290 -9.84 8.75 -5.84
CA GLY A 290 -8.45 8.92 -5.42
C GLY A 290 -8.20 10.31 -4.82
N ARG A 291 -8.83 11.35 -5.35
CA ARG A 291 -8.71 12.71 -4.83
C ARG A 291 -9.31 12.83 -3.43
N ILE A 292 -10.46 12.21 -3.17
CA ILE A 292 -11.10 12.21 -1.85
C ILE A 292 -10.18 11.55 -0.80
N TRP A 293 -9.63 10.37 -1.13
CA TRP A 293 -8.69 9.66 -0.24
C TRP A 293 -7.39 10.43 -0.03
N TYR A 294 -6.87 11.04 -1.09
CA TYR A 294 -5.67 11.87 -1.00
C TYR A 294 -5.90 13.11 -0.10
N ASP A 295 -7.03 13.79 -0.25
CA ASP A 295 -7.37 14.94 0.59
C ASP A 295 -7.57 14.54 2.05
N ALA A 296 -8.20 13.39 2.30
CA ALA A 296 -8.32 12.83 3.65
C ALA A 296 -6.93 12.57 4.27
N LEU A 297 -6.01 11.96 3.52
CA LEU A 297 -4.66 11.66 4.00
C LEU A 297 -3.82 12.90 4.28
N THR A 298 -3.91 13.92 3.41
CA THR A 298 -2.99 15.06 3.41
C THR A 298 -3.57 16.34 4.02
N GLY A 299 -4.87 16.38 4.27
CA GLY A 299 -5.58 17.56 4.75
C GLY A 299 -5.32 17.96 6.21
N GLY A 300 -4.51 17.19 6.94
CA GLY A 300 -4.06 17.51 8.30
C GLY A 300 -5.10 17.27 9.41
N SER A 301 -6.29 16.79 9.09
CA SER A 301 -7.36 16.48 10.06
C SER A 301 -7.28 15.07 10.64
N LEU A 302 -6.55 14.17 9.98
CA LEU A 302 -6.43 12.78 10.39
C LEU A 302 -5.54 12.63 11.62
N ARG A 303 -6.06 12.01 12.68
CA ARG A 303 -5.26 11.70 13.86
C ARG A 303 -4.40 10.47 13.59
N LYS A 304 -3.22 10.40 14.19
CA LYS A 304 -2.31 9.24 14.07
C LYS A 304 -2.95 7.91 14.45
N THR A 305 -3.84 7.93 15.45
CA THR A 305 -4.53 6.75 16.01
C THR A 305 -5.99 6.72 15.61
N VAL A 306 -6.31 7.16 14.40
CA VAL A 306 -7.69 7.16 13.88
C VAL A 306 -8.22 5.74 13.74
N ASP A 307 -9.47 5.51 14.13
CA ASP A 307 -10.22 4.29 13.88
C ASP A 307 -10.96 4.34 12.53
N PHE A 308 -11.55 3.24 12.11
CA PHE A 308 -12.29 3.17 10.84
C PHE A 308 -13.46 4.17 10.79
N ALA A 309 -14.19 4.34 11.89
CA ALA A 309 -15.29 5.30 11.94
C ALA A 309 -14.79 6.75 11.81
N GLY A 310 -13.65 7.08 12.39
CA GLY A 310 -12.99 8.37 12.22
C GLY A 310 -12.49 8.61 10.81
N PHE A 311 -11.95 7.57 10.17
CA PHE A 311 -11.50 7.65 8.78
C PHE A 311 -12.68 7.81 7.81
N ALA A 312 -13.78 7.06 8.02
CA ALA A 312 -15.01 7.22 7.27
C ALA A 312 -15.49 8.68 7.29
N ARG A 313 -15.65 9.26 8.49
CA ARG A 313 -16.04 10.68 8.62
C ARG A 313 -15.06 11.64 7.93
N THR A 314 -13.75 11.32 7.94
CA THR A 314 -12.75 12.18 7.28
C THR A 314 -12.88 12.14 5.76
N THR A 315 -13.13 10.97 5.16
CA THR A 315 -13.37 10.84 3.73
C THR A 315 -14.71 11.43 3.30
N GLU A 316 -15.77 11.27 4.09
CA GLU A 316 -17.07 11.96 3.89
C GLU A 316 -16.90 13.48 3.88
N ALA A 317 -16.21 14.03 4.89
CA ALA A 317 -15.93 15.47 4.98
C ALA A 317 -15.06 15.96 3.81
N ALA A 318 -14.09 15.19 3.36
CA ALA A 318 -13.27 15.51 2.17
C ALA A 318 -14.12 15.57 0.90
N ALA A 319 -15.02 14.59 0.70
CA ALA A 319 -15.95 14.56 -0.42
C ALA A 319 -16.91 15.76 -0.38
N ALA A 320 -17.54 16.04 0.76
CA ALA A 320 -18.43 17.18 0.93
C ALA A 320 -17.71 18.52 0.69
N THR A 321 -16.48 18.65 1.18
CA THR A 321 -15.67 19.89 1.00
C THR A 321 -15.32 20.11 -0.46
N ARG A 322 -14.97 19.07 -1.20
CA ARG A 322 -14.50 19.19 -2.59
C ARG A 322 -15.64 19.28 -3.60
N TYR A 323 -16.68 18.49 -3.41
CA TYR A 323 -17.75 18.30 -4.40
C TYR A 323 -19.11 18.86 -3.95
N GLY A 324 -19.25 19.23 -2.71
CA GLY A 324 -20.49 19.72 -2.08
C GLY A 324 -21.21 18.64 -1.28
N ASP A 325 -21.88 19.07 -0.22
CA ASP A 325 -22.72 18.20 0.59
C ASP A 325 -23.88 17.66 -0.24
N GLY A 326 -24.15 16.35 -0.16
CA GLY A 326 -25.16 15.65 -0.94
C GLY A 326 -24.82 15.47 -2.44
N SER A 327 -23.60 15.82 -2.87
CA SER A 327 -23.14 15.51 -4.24
C SER A 327 -23.11 14.00 -4.48
N ARG A 328 -23.02 13.61 -5.76
CA ARG A 328 -22.89 12.20 -6.15
C ARG A 328 -21.65 11.56 -5.51
N GLU A 329 -20.55 12.29 -5.43
CA GLU A 329 -19.29 11.85 -4.85
C GLU A 329 -19.42 11.67 -3.33
N HIS A 330 -20.06 12.62 -2.64
CA HIS A 330 -20.31 12.52 -1.21
C HIS A 330 -21.25 11.34 -0.89
N ALA A 331 -22.35 11.21 -1.61
CA ALA A 331 -23.29 10.10 -1.45
C ALA A 331 -22.60 8.74 -1.66
N ALA A 332 -21.76 8.60 -2.70
CA ALA A 332 -21.03 7.37 -2.96
C ALA A 332 -20.09 6.98 -1.79
N VAL A 333 -19.45 7.95 -1.14
CA VAL A 333 -18.60 7.69 0.05
C VAL A 333 -19.44 7.24 1.24
N VAL A 334 -20.56 7.92 1.53
CA VAL A 334 -21.47 7.55 2.63
C VAL A 334 -22.03 6.13 2.42
N ASP A 335 -22.51 5.82 1.22
CA ASP A 335 -23.07 4.51 0.89
C ASP A 335 -22.03 3.40 0.97
N ALA A 336 -20.79 3.66 0.52
CA ALA A 336 -19.70 2.70 0.58
C ALA A 336 -19.31 2.34 2.03
N TRP A 337 -19.20 3.32 2.91
CA TRP A 337 -18.92 3.07 4.31
C TRP A 337 -20.10 2.37 5.02
N ALA A 338 -21.34 2.69 4.67
CA ALA A 338 -22.50 1.97 5.16
C ALA A 338 -22.49 0.50 4.71
N ALA A 339 -22.12 0.23 3.46
CA ALA A 339 -22.06 -1.13 2.90
C ALA A 339 -21.01 -2.01 3.60
N VAL A 340 -19.90 -1.43 4.09
CA VAL A 340 -18.91 -2.18 4.89
C VAL A 340 -19.20 -2.18 6.39
N GLY A 341 -20.36 -1.66 6.81
CA GLY A 341 -20.82 -1.70 8.22
C GLY A 341 -20.33 -0.54 9.08
N LEU A 342 -19.96 0.58 8.48
CA LEU A 342 -19.47 1.80 9.16
C LEU A 342 -20.34 3.03 8.88
N GLY A 343 -21.57 2.84 8.38
CA GLY A 343 -22.51 3.94 8.14
C GLY A 343 -22.78 4.69 9.43
N THR A 344 -22.84 6.04 9.36
CA THR A 344 -23.43 6.85 10.41
C THR A 344 -24.89 6.38 10.55
N ALA A 345 -25.24 5.81 11.70
CA ALA A 345 -26.65 5.58 12.01
C ALA A 345 -27.35 6.93 11.84
N VAL A 346 -28.12 7.09 10.78
CA VAL A 346 -29.08 8.18 10.70
C VAL A 346 -29.91 8.02 11.95
N ALA A 347 -29.79 8.97 12.89
CA ALA A 347 -30.60 8.97 14.09
C ALA A 347 -32.05 8.92 13.59
N GLN A 348 -32.69 7.75 13.74
CA GLN A 348 -34.11 7.63 13.49
C GLN A 348 -34.75 8.59 14.47
N THR A 349 -35.22 9.72 13.96
CA THR A 349 -36.08 10.62 14.73
C THR A 349 -37.24 9.76 15.22
N PRO A 350 -37.48 9.65 16.53
CA PRO A 350 -38.59 8.88 17.03
C PRO A 350 -39.87 9.42 16.38
N VAL A 351 -40.59 8.57 15.67
CA VAL A 351 -41.93 8.92 15.19
C VAL A 351 -42.77 9.13 16.46
N PRO A 352 -43.37 10.32 16.69
CA PRO A 352 -44.24 10.52 17.82
C PRO A 352 -45.42 9.53 17.71
N PRO A 353 -45.93 8.99 18.85
CA PRO A 353 -47.08 8.09 18.83
C PRO A 353 -48.28 8.82 18.24
N PRO A 354 -49.17 8.12 17.52
CA PRO A 354 -50.41 8.71 17.00
C PRO A 354 -51.29 9.14 18.17
N GLU A 355 -51.87 10.35 18.06
CA GLU A 355 -52.87 10.87 19.02
C GLU A 355 -54.16 10.06 19.04
#